data_d33ae550a5261617fdfe5e65b0eaa61f
#
_entry.id   d33ae550a5261617fdfe5e65b0eaa61f
#
_cell.length_a   1.000
_cell.length_b   1.000
_cell.length_c   1.000
_cell.angle_alpha   90.00
_cell.angle_beta   90.00
_cell.angle_gamma   90.00
#
_symmetry.space_group_name_H-M   'P 1'
#
loop_
_entity.id
_entity.type
_entity.pdbx_description
1 polymer ?
#
loop_
_entity_poly.entity_id
_entity_poly.type
_entity_poly.pdbx_seq_one_letter_code
_entity_poly.pdbx_strand_id
1 'polypeptide(L)'
;NILCVITSISEQQALVEQALHVAESHQASLTLHLALESLPPNASLVMASFAYIDSQQSLKEEAQERLSAMVDKLNVTERPETLVTVGKPYYDVIQQVMHAGHDLVISQARSGMSGFLLGADAMHLLRKCPCPVWLIHEETARNYKSVMAAVDVNYHFTREENQTRWQLNEAVIASAAEVALLENARLHIVHVYDAAPRHMMRDGLMRSHQQQMDNALAELKKERSEELAELVDSLQQKFDEKSLGYLQPEVHLADGHPAEGLCRMAE
;
A
#
# COMPACT_ATOMS: atom_id res chain seq x y z
N ASN A 1 10.23 -6.30 10.36
CA ASN A 1 10.49 -5.01 10.99
C ASN A 1 9.55 -3.94 10.41
N ILE A 2 8.56 -3.50 11.20
CA ILE A 2 7.47 -2.63 10.75
C ILE A 2 7.73 -1.19 11.20
N LEU A 3 7.49 -0.22 10.33
CA LEU A 3 7.51 1.21 10.61
C LEU A 3 6.08 1.76 10.57
N CYS A 4 5.52 2.14 11.69
CA CYS A 4 4.24 2.85 11.76
C CYS A 4 4.48 4.35 11.80
N VAL A 5 4.03 5.06 10.76
CA VAL A 5 4.23 6.50 10.61
C VAL A 5 3.00 7.24 11.11
N ILE A 6 3.20 8.07 12.13
CA ILE A 6 2.17 8.92 12.71
C ILE A 6 2.55 10.39 12.55
N THR A 7 1.56 11.24 12.37
CA THR A 7 1.70 12.71 12.27
C THR A 7 0.96 13.43 13.41
N SER A 8 0.14 12.69 14.17
CA SER A 8 -0.60 13.20 15.32
C SER A 8 -0.73 12.09 16.38
N ILE A 9 -0.30 12.37 17.60
CA ILE A 9 -0.36 11.42 18.71
C ILE A 9 -1.82 11.21 19.18
N SER A 10 -2.63 12.25 19.16
CA SER A 10 -4.00 12.21 19.69
C SER A 10 -5.04 11.65 18.71
N GLU A 11 -4.78 11.75 17.41
CA GLU A 11 -5.78 11.41 16.38
C GLU A 11 -5.57 10.03 15.75
N GLN A 12 -4.40 9.41 15.95
CA GLN A 12 -4.00 8.20 15.24
C GLN A 12 -3.82 6.97 16.14
N GLN A 13 -4.52 6.93 17.27
CA GLN A 13 -4.48 5.78 18.16
C GLN A 13 -4.93 4.49 17.47
N ALA A 14 -5.99 4.55 16.63
CA ALA A 14 -6.48 3.41 15.89
C ALA A 14 -5.44 2.85 14.90
N LEU A 15 -4.65 3.73 14.25
CA LEU A 15 -3.54 3.34 13.39
C LEU A 15 -2.46 2.57 14.16
N VAL A 16 -2.10 3.08 15.34
CA VAL A 16 -1.11 2.44 16.22
C VAL A 16 -1.58 1.07 16.69
N GLU A 17 -2.85 0.94 17.08
CA GLU A 17 -3.43 -0.35 17.48
C GLU A 17 -3.46 -1.36 16.32
N GLN A 18 -3.74 -0.91 15.10
CA GLN A 18 -3.66 -1.77 13.92
C GLN A 18 -2.22 -2.21 13.63
N ALA A 19 -1.26 -1.29 13.71
CA ALA A 19 0.15 -1.62 13.52
C ALA A 19 0.67 -2.61 14.58
N LEU A 20 0.22 -2.48 15.82
CA LEU A 20 0.51 -3.44 16.89
C LEU A 20 -0.07 -4.81 16.60
N HIS A 21 -1.34 -4.89 16.17
CA HIS A 21 -1.98 -6.14 15.80
C HIS A 21 -1.21 -6.87 14.68
N VAL A 22 -0.79 -6.14 13.65
CA VAL A 22 0.02 -6.71 12.56
C VAL A 22 1.38 -7.19 13.09
N ALA A 23 2.06 -6.37 13.91
CA ALA A 23 3.36 -6.71 14.47
C ALA A 23 3.30 -7.97 15.34
N GLU A 24 2.32 -8.07 16.25
CA GLU A 24 2.12 -9.23 17.11
C GLU A 24 1.82 -10.51 16.29
N SER A 25 0.95 -10.40 15.29
CA SER A 25 0.55 -11.54 14.45
C SER A 25 1.70 -12.11 13.62
N HIS A 26 2.65 -11.26 13.22
CA HIS A 26 3.84 -11.65 12.45
C HIS A 26 5.11 -11.78 13.31
N GLN A 27 5.01 -11.63 14.63
CA GLN A 27 6.16 -11.63 15.53
C GLN A 27 7.26 -10.65 15.06
N ALA A 28 6.82 -9.48 14.56
CA ALA A 28 7.66 -8.45 14.00
C ALA A 28 7.93 -7.33 15.00
N SER A 29 9.15 -6.78 14.98
CA SER A 29 9.46 -5.55 15.71
C SER A 29 8.69 -4.36 15.12
N LEU A 30 8.25 -3.44 15.97
CA LEU A 30 7.52 -2.24 15.60
C LEU A 30 8.25 -0.99 16.04
N THR A 31 8.45 -0.07 15.12
CA THR A 31 8.91 1.31 15.40
C THR A 31 7.76 2.29 15.13
N LEU A 32 7.41 3.09 16.12
CA LEU A 32 6.47 4.21 15.95
C LEU A 32 7.27 5.47 15.61
N HIS A 33 7.10 5.94 14.40
CA HIS A 33 7.80 7.11 13.88
C HIS A 33 6.84 8.31 13.81
N LEU A 34 7.00 9.26 14.70
CA LEU A 34 6.33 10.55 14.65
C LEU A 34 7.11 11.48 13.70
N ALA A 35 6.60 11.63 12.49
CA ALA A 35 7.20 12.47 11.47
C ALA A 35 6.51 13.85 11.44
N LEU A 36 7.18 14.84 11.99
CA LEU A 36 6.69 16.22 12.06
C LEU A 36 7.22 17.05 10.90
N GLU A 37 6.34 17.86 10.30
CA GLU A 37 6.75 18.81 9.27
C GLU A 37 7.56 19.95 9.90
N SER A 38 8.68 20.30 9.27
CA SER A 38 9.47 21.46 9.69
C SER A 38 8.70 22.76 9.42
N LEU A 39 8.81 23.72 10.31
CA LEU A 39 8.24 25.05 10.09
C LEU A 39 8.80 25.66 8.80
N PRO A 40 7.95 26.23 7.94
CA PRO A 40 8.41 26.86 6.70
C PRO A 40 9.36 28.03 7.02
N PRO A 41 10.37 28.28 6.17
CA PRO A 41 11.38 29.32 6.41
C PRO A 41 10.80 30.73 6.71
N ASN A 42 9.60 31.03 6.21
CA ASN A 42 8.91 32.28 6.43
C ASN A 42 8.29 32.38 7.84
N ALA A 43 8.03 31.26 8.51
CA ALA A 43 7.59 31.29 9.91
C ALA A 43 8.73 31.76 10.83
N SER A 44 9.99 31.57 10.41
CA SER A 44 11.17 32.06 11.11
C SER A 44 11.26 33.59 11.16
N LEU A 45 10.67 34.31 10.21
CA LEU A 45 10.61 35.78 10.26
C LEU A 45 9.70 36.31 11.39
N VAL A 46 8.66 35.58 11.75
CA VAL A 46 7.78 35.89 12.88
C VAL A 46 8.39 35.40 14.19
N MET A 47 9.21 34.36 14.16
CA MET A 47 9.91 33.77 15.30
C MET A 47 11.41 34.12 15.37
N ALA A 48 11.88 34.99 14.48
CA ALA A 48 13.30 35.32 14.26
C ALA A 48 14.02 36.00 15.43
N SER A 49 13.34 36.26 16.51
CA SER A 49 13.98 36.76 17.73
C SER A 49 14.39 35.70 18.73
N PHE A 50 14.00 34.43 18.54
CA PHE A 50 14.33 33.33 19.46
C PHE A 50 14.63 32.05 18.67
N ALA A 51 15.92 31.77 18.55
CA ALA A 51 16.49 30.43 18.37
C ALA A 51 15.61 29.36 17.67
N TYR A 52 15.44 29.47 16.33
CA TYR A 52 14.80 28.46 15.50
C TYR A 52 15.37 27.03 15.75
N ILE A 53 16.65 26.92 16.02
CA ILE A 53 17.32 25.64 16.35
C ILE A 53 16.87 25.13 17.72
N ASP A 54 16.81 26.00 18.72
CA ASP A 54 16.37 25.62 20.09
C ASP A 54 14.88 25.26 20.10
N SER A 55 14.05 25.92 19.27
CA SER A 55 12.63 25.58 19.18
C SER A 55 12.37 24.26 18.49
N GLN A 56 13.17 23.86 17.49
CA GLN A 56 13.05 22.54 16.88
C GLN A 56 13.52 21.41 17.79
N GLN A 57 14.60 21.64 18.52
CA GLN A 57 15.10 20.67 19.49
C GLN A 57 14.10 20.47 20.64
N SER A 58 13.58 21.56 21.19
CA SER A 58 12.54 21.52 22.23
C SER A 58 11.25 20.86 21.74
N LEU A 59 10.82 21.12 20.49
CA LEU A 59 9.66 20.48 19.89
C LEU A 59 9.89 18.95 19.75
N LYS A 60 11.07 18.55 19.32
CA LYS A 60 11.43 17.14 19.20
C LYS A 60 11.44 16.42 20.55
N GLU A 61 12.00 17.05 21.59
CA GLU A 61 12.06 16.50 22.94
C GLU A 61 10.66 16.37 23.55
N GLU A 62 9.83 17.39 23.44
CA GLU A 62 8.43 17.35 23.90
C GLU A 62 7.62 16.28 23.15
N ALA A 63 7.80 16.19 21.85
CA ALA A 63 7.14 15.19 21.02
C ALA A 63 7.59 13.76 21.39
N GLN A 64 8.88 13.56 21.69
CA GLN A 64 9.42 12.29 22.13
C GLN A 64 8.85 11.87 23.49
N GLU A 65 8.74 12.79 24.43
CA GLU A 65 8.14 12.53 25.74
C GLU A 65 6.66 12.14 25.60
N ARG A 66 5.90 12.87 24.81
CA ARG A 66 4.48 12.58 24.54
C ARG A 66 4.29 11.24 23.85
N LEU A 67 5.13 10.91 22.86
CA LEU A 67 5.09 9.63 22.16
C LEU A 67 5.42 8.47 23.12
N SER A 68 6.45 8.63 23.95
CA SER A 68 6.81 7.65 24.96
C SER A 68 5.69 7.45 25.99
N ALA A 69 5.07 8.54 26.46
CA ALA A 69 3.94 8.47 27.39
C ALA A 69 2.68 7.83 26.78
N MET A 70 2.50 7.93 25.46
CA MET A 70 1.46 7.20 24.75
C MET A 70 1.77 5.69 24.75
N VAL A 71 3.00 5.31 24.40
CA VAL A 71 3.44 3.90 24.38
C VAL A 71 3.33 3.26 25.75
N ASP A 72 3.66 3.97 26.82
CA ASP A 72 3.56 3.47 28.20
C ASP A 72 2.10 3.14 28.64
N LYS A 73 1.12 3.67 27.94
CA LYS A 73 -0.31 3.37 28.18
C LYS A 73 -0.82 2.20 27.35
N LEU A 74 -0.05 1.73 26.37
CA LEU A 74 -0.42 0.59 25.54
C LEU A 74 -0.20 -0.69 26.35
N ASN A 75 -1.18 -1.58 26.31
CA ASN A 75 -1.06 -2.92 26.89
C ASN A 75 -0.46 -3.86 25.86
N VAL A 76 0.87 -3.87 25.71
CA VAL A 76 1.60 -4.60 24.68
C VAL A 76 2.54 -5.62 25.27
N THR A 77 2.74 -6.74 24.58
CA THR A 77 3.68 -7.79 24.98
C THR A 77 5.12 -7.34 24.78
N GLU A 78 5.39 -6.66 23.65
CA GLU A 78 6.68 -6.09 23.32
C GLU A 78 6.53 -4.58 23.10
N ARG A 79 7.39 -3.81 23.77
CA ARG A 79 7.35 -2.35 23.68
C ARG A 79 7.87 -1.88 22.33
N PRO A 80 7.07 -1.11 21.55
CA PRO A 80 7.55 -0.51 20.32
C PRO A 80 8.70 0.48 20.55
N GLU A 81 9.63 0.53 19.61
CA GLU A 81 10.59 1.63 19.55
C GLU A 81 9.88 2.94 19.17
N THR A 82 10.43 4.06 19.63
CA THR A 82 9.88 5.38 19.32
C THR A 82 10.92 6.26 18.65
N LEU A 83 10.53 6.91 17.58
CA LEU A 83 11.36 7.82 16.80
C LEU A 83 10.59 9.11 16.52
N VAL A 84 11.23 10.26 16.68
CA VAL A 84 10.68 11.57 16.27
C VAL A 84 11.63 12.24 15.32
N THR A 85 11.11 12.66 14.17
CA THR A 85 11.84 13.51 13.22
C THR A 85 11.08 14.81 12.96
N VAL A 86 11.81 15.85 12.64
CA VAL A 86 11.28 17.16 12.24
C VAL A 86 11.93 17.54 10.93
N GLY A 87 11.16 17.52 9.84
CA GLY A 87 11.72 17.72 8.51
C GLY A 87 10.69 17.65 7.39
N LYS A 88 10.97 16.85 6.39
CA LYS A 88 10.03 16.47 5.33
C LYS A 88 9.55 15.05 5.59
N PRO A 89 8.30 14.84 6.05
CA PRO A 89 7.84 13.56 6.57
C PRO A 89 8.12 12.37 5.64
N TYR A 90 7.72 12.44 4.37
CA TYR A 90 7.95 11.33 3.44
C TYR A 90 9.44 11.01 3.23
N TYR A 91 10.31 12.02 3.24
CA TYR A 91 11.75 11.84 3.04
C TYR A 91 12.39 11.18 4.26
N ASP A 92 12.05 11.67 5.46
CA ASP A 92 12.55 11.14 6.72
C ASP A 92 12.11 9.67 6.91
N VAL A 93 10.88 9.33 6.52
CA VAL A 93 10.36 7.96 6.52
C VAL A 93 11.18 7.06 5.58
N ILE A 94 11.41 7.48 4.32
CA ILE A 94 12.19 6.71 3.35
C ILE A 94 13.64 6.50 3.84
N GLN A 95 14.25 7.54 4.41
CA GLN A 95 15.60 7.42 4.99
C GLN A 95 15.62 6.40 6.15
N GLN A 96 14.60 6.43 7.00
CA GLN A 96 14.48 5.47 8.12
C GLN A 96 14.30 4.04 7.61
N VAL A 97 13.46 3.83 6.58
CA VAL A 97 13.31 2.51 5.96
C VAL A 97 14.63 1.97 5.42
N MET A 98 15.39 2.81 4.71
CA MET A 98 16.69 2.41 4.15
C MET A 98 17.75 2.16 5.22
N HIS A 99 17.72 2.92 6.32
CA HIS A 99 18.74 2.86 7.37
C HIS A 99 18.54 1.69 8.32
N ALA A 100 17.30 1.45 8.73
CA ALA A 100 16.95 0.41 9.71
C ALA A 100 16.42 -0.88 9.07
N GLY A 101 16.25 -0.92 7.73
CA GLY A 101 15.80 -2.12 7.03
C GLY A 101 14.39 -2.53 7.38
N HIS A 102 13.44 -1.59 7.36
CA HIS A 102 12.03 -1.91 7.58
C HIS A 102 11.44 -2.60 6.35
N ASP A 103 10.60 -3.61 6.60
CA ASP A 103 9.99 -4.47 5.57
C ASP A 103 8.59 -3.99 5.19
N LEU A 104 7.95 -3.20 6.05
CA LEU A 104 6.60 -2.66 5.85
C LEU A 104 6.50 -1.27 6.49
N VAL A 105 5.91 -0.33 5.75
CA VAL A 105 5.47 0.96 6.29
C VAL A 105 3.95 0.94 6.43
N ILE A 106 3.45 1.25 7.63
CA ILE A 106 2.02 1.47 7.89
C ILE A 106 1.80 2.96 8.14
N SER A 107 0.90 3.58 7.41
CA SER A 107 0.58 5.01 7.56
C SER A 107 -0.90 5.27 7.31
N GLN A 108 -1.37 6.43 7.70
CA GLN A 108 -2.76 6.84 7.47
C GLN A 108 -2.90 7.58 6.14
N ALA A 109 -3.89 7.18 5.34
CA ALA A 109 -4.31 7.94 4.18
C ALA A 109 -5.13 9.14 4.65
N ARG A 110 -4.54 10.34 4.62
CA ARG A 110 -5.29 11.57 4.87
C ARG A 110 -6.07 11.95 3.61
N SER A 111 -7.38 12.07 3.73
CA SER A 111 -8.20 12.62 2.65
C SER A 111 -7.84 14.08 2.44
N GLY A 112 -7.47 14.47 1.22
CA GLY A 112 -7.37 15.89 0.85
C GLY A 112 -8.74 16.59 0.92
N MET A 113 -8.76 17.92 0.78
CA MET A 113 -9.99 18.74 0.86
C MET A 113 -11.13 18.29 -0.08
N SER A 114 -10.87 17.44 -1.07
CA SER A 114 -11.85 16.86 -2.02
C SER A 114 -12.27 15.43 -1.71
N GLY A 115 -11.80 14.83 -0.62
CA GLY A 115 -12.16 13.45 -0.22
C GLY A 115 -11.59 12.32 -1.08
N PHE A 116 -11.10 12.61 -2.28
CA PHE A 116 -10.65 11.62 -3.26
C PHE A 116 -9.13 11.62 -3.53
N LEU A 117 -8.39 12.59 -3.00
CA LEU A 117 -6.95 12.71 -3.25
C LEU A 117 -6.16 12.35 -2.00
N LEU A 118 -5.24 11.40 -2.15
CA LEU A 118 -4.23 11.13 -1.14
C LEU A 118 -3.34 12.36 -0.94
N GLY A 119 -2.97 12.65 0.31
CA GLY A 119 -2.03 13.73 0.60
C GLY A 119 -0.69 13.54 -0.12
N ALA A 120 0.03 14.64 -0.32
CA ALA A 120 1.30 14.62 -1.08
C ALA A 120 2.32 13.62 -0.50
N ASP A 121 2.45 13.55 0.82
CA ASP A 121 3.38 12.63 1.49
C ASP A 121 3.02 11.17 1.24
N ALA A 122 1.73 10.79 1.31
CA ALA A 122 1.27 9.44 1.00
C ALA A 122 1.60 9.05 -0.44
N MET A 123 1.39 9.96 -1.39
CA MET A 123 1.74 9.74 -2.80
C MET A 123 3.26 9.60 -3.02
N HIS A 124 4.07 10.34 -2.26
CA HIS A 124 5.52 10.19 -2.30
C HIS A 124 5.98 8.87 -1.71
N LEU A 125 5.38 8.41 -0.61
CA LEU A 125 5.66 7.10 -0.02
C LEU A 125 5.31 5.98 -0.99
N LEU A 126 4.10 5.95 -1.55
CA LEU A 126 3.68 4.92 -2.53
C LEU A 126 4.59 4.82 -3.75
N ARG A 127 5.20 5.92 -4.18
CA ARG A 127 6.06 5.94 -5.39
C ARG A 127 7.53 5.70 -5.14
N LYS A 128 8.02 5.93 -3.93
CA LYS A 128 9.46 6.02 -3.66
C LYS A 128 9.93 5.13 -2.50
N CYS A 129 9.01 4.60 -1.69
CA CYS A 129 9.38 3.72 -0.60
C CYS A 129 9.94 2.40 -1.17
N PRO A 130 11.08 1.91 -0.69
CA PRO A 130 11.69 0.67 -1.18
C PRO A 130 11.04 -0.61 -0.63
N CYS A 131 10.11 -0.49 0.31
CA CYS A 131 9.32 -1.59 0.84
C CYS A 131 7.81 -1.34 0.65
N PRO A 132 6.94 -2.34 0.83
CA PRO A 132 5.50 -2.17 0.82
C PRO A 132 5.02 -1.06 1.75
N VAL A 133 4.00 -0.32 1.31
CA VAL A 133 3.37 0.75 2.08
C VAL A 133 1.89 0.44 2.23
N TRP A 134 1.44 0.27 3.46
CA TRP A 134 0.04 0.07 3.79
C TRP A 134 -0.59 1.39 4.24
N LEU A 135 -1.44 1.95 3.41
CA LEU A 135 -2.20 3.17 3.74
C LEU A 135 -3.57 2.80 4.27
N ILE A 136 -3.81 3.09 5.54
CA ILE A 136 -5.08 2.84 6.21
C ILE A 136 -5.93 4.12 6.15
N HIS A 137 -7.16 4.01 5.66
CA HIS A 137 -8.09 5.13 5.65
C HIS A 137 -8.66 5.36 7.06
N GLU A 138 -8.90 6.61 7.40
CA GLU A 138 -9.33 7.04 8.74
C GLU A 138 -10.65 6.38 9.20
N GLU A 139 -11.55 6.16 8.25
CA GLU A 139 -12.88 5.56 8.48
C GLU A 139 -12.88 4.04 8.31
N THR A 140 -11.74 3.41 8.03
CA THR A 140 -11.69 1.98 7.74
C THR A 140 -11.98 1.18 9.01
N ALA A 141 -13.02 0.35 8.94
CA ALA A 141 -13.33 -0.61 10.01
C ALA A 141 -12.17 -1.61 10.17
N ARG A 142 -11.92 -1.97 11.42
CA ARG A 142 -10.97 -3.04 11.75
C ARG A 142 -11.54 -4.35 11.34
N ASN A 143 -11.46 -5.07 10.54
CA ASN A 143 -11.99 -6.36 10.06
C ASN A 143 -12.37 -6.26 8.58
N TYR A 144 -11.39 -6.37 7.75
CA TYR A 144 -11.60 -6.48 6.32
C TYR A 144 -12.40 -7.75 6.01
N LYS A 145 -13.41 -7.62 5.15
CA LYS A 145 -14.24 -8.78 4.72
C LYS A 145 -13.76 -9.35 3.40
N SER A 146 -13.06 -8.53 2.64
CA SER A 146 -12.52 -8.88 1.34
C SER A 146 -11.18 -8.16 1.14
N VAL A 147 -10.24 -8.85 0.54
CA VAL A 147 -8.94 -8.32 0.12
C VAL A 147 -8.82 -8.50 -1.38
N MET A 148 -8.46 -7.45 -2.10
CA MET A 148 -8.28 -7.49 -3.54
C MET A 148 -6.80 -7.33 -3.90
N ALA A 149 -6.22 -8.33 -4.56
CA ALA A 149 -4.90 -8.28 -5.17
C ALA A 149 -5.04 -7.84 -6.64
N ALA A 150 -4.67 -6.61 -6.94
CA ALA A 150 -4.65 -6.11 -8.31
C ALA A 150 -3.29 -6.43 -8.94
N VAL A 151 -3.28 -7.24 -10.00
CA VAL A 151 -2.06 -7.71 -10.68
C VAL A 151 -2.06 -7.32 -12.15
N ASP A 152 -0.87 -7.19 -12.73
CA ASP A 152 -0.70 -6.94 -14.17
C ASP A 152 0.08 -8.09 -14.82
N VAL A 153 -0.66 -9.03 -15.39
CA VAL A 153 -0.08 -10.19 -16.09
C VAL A 153 0.23 -9.91 -17.57
N ASN A 154 0.52 -8.67 -17.92
CA ASN A 154 1.02 -8.34 -19.25
C ASN A 154 2.53 -8.57 -19.33
N TYR A 155 2.97 -9.61 -20.04
CA TYR A 155 4.38 -9.99 -20.18
C TYR A 155 4.93 -9.79 -21.59
N HIS A 156 4.35 -8.86 -22.39
CA HIS A 156 4.86 -8.49 -23.70
C HIS A 156 6.02 -7.47 -23.67
N PHE A 157 7.03 -7.76 -22.81
CA PHE A 157 8.19 -6.91 -22.61
C PHE A 157 9.49 -7.70 -22.76
N THR A 158 10.62 -7.09 -22.43
CA THR A 158 11.90 -7.80 -22.38
C THR A 158 11.89 -8.89 -21.29
N ARG A 159 12.77 -9.88 -21.42
CA ARG A 159 12.87 -10.97 -20.46
C ARG A 159 13.11 -10.48 -19.03
N GLU A 160 14.01 -9.50 -18.87
CA GLU A 160 14.35 -8.93 -17.56
C GLU A 160 13.14 -8.18 -16.94
N GLU A 161 12.40 -7.44 -17.78
CA GLU A 161 11.20 -6.73 -17.33
C GLU A 161 10.09 -7.71 -16.95
N ASN A 162 9.85 -8.76 -17.74
CA ASN A 162 8.87 -9.79 -17.43
C ASN A 162 9.20 -10.51 -16.13
N GLN A 163 10.47 -10.81 -15.88
CA GLN A 163 10.90 -11.41 -14.62
C GLN A 163 10.60 -10.50 -13.43
N THR A 164 10.88 -9.20 -13.55
CA THR A 164 10.58 -8.20 -12.49
C THR A 164 9.08 -8.08 -12.26
N ARG A 165 8.26 -8.05 -13.32
CA ARG A 165 6.80 -8.00 -13.24
C ARG A 165 6.23 -9.24 -12.58
N TRP A 166 6.74 -10.41 -12.94
CA TRP A 166 6.36 -11.67 -12.31
C TRP A 166 6.62 -11.66 -10.80
N GLN A 167 7.83 -11.32 -10.40
CA GLN A 167 8.20 -11.23 -8.98
C GLN A 167 7.35 -10.22 -8.21
N LEU A 168 7.03 -9.06 -8.83
CA LEU A 168 6.15 -8.08 -8.24
C LEU A 168 4.73 -8.63 -8.05
N ASN A 169 4.17 -9.27 -9.08
CA ASN A 169 2.84 -9.89 -8.99
C ASN A 169 2.79 -10.99 -7.93
N GLU A 170 3.82 -11.85 -7.84
CA GLU A 170 3.94 -12.85 -6.78
C GLU A 170 3.99 -12.20 -5.38
N ALA A 171 4.71 -11.09 -5.22
CA ALA A 171 4.75 -10.36 -3.95
C ALA A 171 3.38 -9.76 -3.61
N VAL A 172 2.68 -9.19 -4.60
CA VAL A 172 1.33 -8.61 -4.41
C VAL A 172 0.33 -9.68 -3.95
N ILE A 173 0.26 -10.83 -4.65
CA ILE A 173 -0.71 -11.87 -4.28
C ILE A 173 -0.35 -12.53 -2.94
N ALA A 174 0.94 -12.70 -2.63
CA ALA A 174 1.39 -13.23 -1.35
C ALA A 174 1.01 -12.31 -0.18
N SER A 175 1.30 -11.01 -0.30
CA SER A 175 0.94 -10.02 0.72
C SER A 175 -0.58 -9.92 0.91
N ALA A 176 -1.35 -9.97 -0.17
CA ALA A 176 -2.80 -9.97 -0.10
C ALA A 176 -3.35 -11.24 0.57
N ALA A 177 -2.75 -12.40 0.31
CA ALA A 177 -3.09 -13.66 0.95
C ALA A 177 -2.78 -13.64 2.46
N GLU A 178 -1.63 -13.09 2.87
CA GLU A 178 -1.28 -12.90 4.29
C GLU A 178 -2.31 -12.02 5.01
N VAL A 179 -2.68 -10.89 4.41
CA VAL A 179 -3.72 -10.00 4.97
C VAL A 179 -5.08 -10.69 5.03
N ALA A 180 -5.46 -11.43 3.98
CA ALA A 180 -6.72 -12.17 3.95
C ALA A 180 -6.78 -13.26 5.03
N LEU A 181 -5.69 -13.97 5.28
CA LEU A 181 -5.57 -14.96 6.37
C LEU A 181 -5.65 -14.29 7.75
N LEU A 182 -4.92 -13.17 7.94
CA LEU A 182 -4.91 -12.43 9.19
C LEU A 182 -6.30 -11.94 9.58
N GLU A 183 -7.04 -11.39 8.62
CA GLU A 183 -8.36 -10.79 8.83
C GLU A 183 -9.53 -11.80 8.66
N ASN A 184 -9.24 -13.05 8.32
CA ASN A 184 -10.25 -14.04 7.91
C ASN A 184 -11.19 -13.50 6.82
N ALA A 185 -10.59 -12.87 5.81
CA ALA A 185 -11.24 -12.20 4.69
C ALA A 185 -11.18 -13.05 3.42
N ARG A 186 -12.11 -12.79 2.49
CA ARG A 186 -12.06 -13.39 1.13
C ARG A 186 -10.93 -12.75 0.33
N LEU A 187 -10.22 -13.55 -0.44
CA LEU A 187 -9.17 -13.09 -1.36
C LEU A 187 -9.71 -13.03 -2.79
N HIS A 188 -9.63 -11.87 -3.41
CA HIS A 188 -9.93 -11.66 -4.83
C HIS A 188 -8.64 -11.30 -5.57
N ILE A 189 -8.29 -12.06 -6.60
CA ILE A 189 -7.14 -11.77 -7.48
C ILE A 189 -7.70 -11.23 -8.79
N VAL A 190 -7.31 -10.01 -9.12
CA VAL A 190 -7.95 -9.24 -10.21
C VAL A 190 -6.92 -8.77 -11.22
N HIS A 191 -7.12 -9.09 -12.48
CA HIS A 191 -6.45 -8.44 -13.60
C HIS A 191 -7.46 -7.71 -14.48
N VAL A 192 -7.24 -6.42 -14.71
CA VAL A 192 -8.01 -5.60 -15.63
C VAL A 192 -7.10 -5.21 -16.80
N TYR A 193 -7.46 -5.59 -18.01
CA TYR A 193 -6.68 -5.31 -19.21
C TYR A 193 -7.46 -4.43 -20.21
N ASP A 194 -6.78 -3.49 -20.82
CA ASP A 194 -7.37 -2.69 -21.90
C ASP A 194 -7.10 -3.39 -23.23
N ALA A 195 -8.13 -4.07 -23.75
CA ALA A 195 -8.00 -4.96 -24.89
C ALA A 195 -8.04 -4.25 -26.23
N ALA A 196 -8.54 -3.03 -26.32
CA ALA A 196 -8.73 -2.38 -27.60
C ALA A 196 -8.70 -0.85 -27.50
N PRO A 197 -8.29 -0.19 -28.57
CA PRO A 197 -8.56 1.23 -28.76
C PRO A 197 -10.07 1.43 -28.93
N ARG A 198 -10.83 1.32 -27.84
CA ARG A 198 -12.30 1.38 -27.79
C ARG A 198 -12.87 2.61 -28.51
N HIS A 199 -12.15 3.74 -28.47
CA HIS A 199 -12.50 4.92 -29.22
C HIS A 199 -12.45 4.68 -30.73
N MET A 200 -11.48 3.94 -31.27
CA MET A 200 -11.39 3.61 -32.68
C MET A 200 -12.53 2.69 -33.12
N MET A 201 -12.91 1.73 -32.28
CA MET A 201 -14.08 0.86 -32.54
C MET A 201 -15.38 1.65 -32.48
N ARG A 202 -15.56 2.53 -31.50
CA ARG A 202 -16.76 3.36 -31.34
C ARG A 202 -16.95 4.32 -32.49
N ASP A 203 -15.86 4.87 -33.04
CA ASP A 203 -15.87 5.79 -34.14
C ASP A 203 -16.01 5.07 -35.49
N GLY A 204 -16.12 3.74 -35.51
CA GLY A 204 -16.38 2.93 -36.67
C GLY A 204 -15.20 2.80 -37.65
N LEU A 205 -14.00 3.17 -37.23
CA LEU A 205 -12.79 3.16 -38.09
C LEU A 205 -12.31 1.74 -38.45
N MET A 206 -12.77 0.70 -37.73
CA MET A 206 -12.31 -0.69 -37.88
C MET A 206 -13.41 -1.65 -38.36
N ARG A 207 -14.55 -1.16 -38.85
CA ARG A 207 -15.71 -2.01 -39.24
C ARG A 207 -15.39 -3.11 -40.26
N SER A 208 -14.50 -2.82 -41.21
CA SER A 208 -14.09 -3.80 -42.26
C SER A 208 -13.23 -4.96 -41.70
N HIS A 209 -12.75 -4.88 -40.48
CA HIS A 209 -11.87 -5.86 -39.84
C HIS A 209 -12.47 -6.47 -38.55
N GLN A 210 -13.79 -6.34 -38.38
CA GLN A 210 -14.48 -6.76 -37.13
C GLN A 210 -14.14 -8.21 -36.73
N GLN A 211 -14.26 -9.14 -37.68
CA GLN A 211 -13.98 -10.56 -37.42
C GLN A 211 -12.51 -10.82 -36.97
N GLN A 212 -11.57 -10.12 -37.59
CA GLN A 212 -10.15 -10.24 -37.21
C GLN A 212 -9.90 -9.65 -35.83
N MET A 213 -10.56 -8.53 -35.52
CA MET A 213 -10.49 -7.91 -34.21
C MET A 213 -11.07 -8.81 -33.12
N ASP A 214 -12.26 -9.38 -33.36
CA ASP A 214 -12.92 -10.28 -32.41
C ASP A 214 -12.06 -11.53 -32.13
N ASN A 215 -11.42 -12.08 -33.13
CA ASN A 215 -10.49 -13.19 -32.99
C ASN A 215 -9.25 -12.79 -32.14
N ALA A 216 -8.67 -11.63 -32.42
CA ALA A 216 -7.51 -11.12 -31.68
C ALA A 216 -7.84 -10.83 -30.21
N LEU A 217 -9.04 -10.28 -29.94
CA LEU A 217 -9.52 -10.06 -28.56
C LEU A 217 -9.76 -11.37 -27.80
N ALA A 218 -10.29 -12.38 -28.48
CA ALA A 218 -10.49 -13.70 -27.89
C ALA A 218 -9.15 -14.38 -27.54
N GLU A 219 -8.16 -14.28 -28.41
CA GLU A 219 -6.82 -14.81 -28.16
C GLU A 219 -6.12 -14.08 -27.01
N LEU A 220 -6.18 -12.74 -26.98
CA LEU A 220 -5.64 -11.94 -25.89
C LEU A 220 -6.29 -12.31 -24.55
N LYS A 221 -7.61 -12.46 -24.52
CA LYS A 221 -8.33 -12.88 -23.29
C LYS A 221 -7.86 -14.25 -22.81
N LYS A 222 -7.68 -15.20 -23.73
CA LYS A 222 -7.20 -16.53 -23.42
C LYS A 222 -5.79 -16.49 -22.84
N GLU A 223 -4.88 -15.78 -23.49
CA GLU A 223 -3.51 -15.59 -23.02
C GLU A 223 -3.46 -14.99 -21.59
N ARG A 224 -4.22 -13.89 -21.34
CA ARG A 224 -4.30 -13.28 -19.99
C ARG A 224 -4.88 -14.22 -18.95
N SER A 225 -5.83 -15.06 -19.34
CA SER A 225 -6.41 -16.07 -18.45
C SER A 225 -5.40 -17.16 -18.07
N GLU A 226 -4.58 -17.62 -19.01
CA GLU A 226 -3.55 -18.60 -18.80
C GLU A 226 -2.42 -18.04 -17.90
N GLU A 227 -1.93 -16.83 -18.20
CA GLU A 227 -0.92 -16.15 -17.38
C GLU A 227 -1.41 -15.85 -15.94
N LEU A 228 -2.67 -15.48 -15.78
CA LEU A 228 -3.27 -15.26 -14.47
C LEU A 228 -3.42 -16.58 -13.69
N ALA A 229 -3.80 -17.67 -14.34
CA ALA A 229 -3.88 -18.97 -13.72
C ALA A 229 -2.49 -19.47 -13.25
N GLU A 230 -1.45 -19.32 -14.07
CA GLU A 230 -0.08 -19.66 -13.70
C GLU A 230 0.40 -18.85 -12.47
N LEU A 231 0.07 -17.55 -12.43
CA LEU A 231 0.39 -16.70 -11.28
C LEU A 231 -0.34 -17.17 -10.01
N VAL A 232 -1.61 -17.53 -10.11
CA VAL A 232 -2.39 -18.05 -8.96
C VAL A 232 -1.81 -19.37 -8.47
N ASP A 233 -1.40 -20.24 -9.37
CA ASP A 233 -0.79 -21.53 -9.02
C ASP A 233 0.53 -21.34 -8.26
N SER A 234 1.24 -20.22 -8.44
CA SER A 234 2.45 -19.90 -7.66
C SER A 234 2.20 -19.74 -6.16
N LEU A 235 0.97 -19.44 -5.73
CA LEU A 235 0.60 -19.40 -4.30
C LEU A 235 0.80 -20.75 -3.62
N GLN A 236 0.63 -21.87 -4.34
CA GLN A 236 0.83 -23.22 -3.80
C GLN A 236 2.27 -23.47 -3.34
N GLN A 237 3.23 -22.69 -3.84
CA GLN A 237 4.63 -22.79 -3.43
C GLN A 237 4.94 -22.01 -2.15
N LYS A 238 4.05 -21.06 -1.77
CA LYS A 238 4.26 -20.13 -0.64
C LYS A 238 3.40 -20.47 0.57
N PHE A 239 2.25 -21.10 0.36
CA PHE A 239 1.29 -21.40 1.41
C PHE A 239 1.00 -22.90 1.48
N ASP A 240 0.76 -23.41 2.69
CA ASP A 240 0.36 -24.79 2.89
C ASP A 240 -1.08 -25.08 2.41
N GLU A 241 -1.42 -26.34 2.20
CA GLU A 241 -2.74 -26.76 1.72
C GLU A 241 -3.89 -26.27 2.63
N LYS A 242 -3.63 -26.17 3.93
CA LYS A 242 -4.64 -25.72 4.89
C LYS A 242 -4.93 -24.23 4.71
N SER A 243 -3.90 -23.41 4.60
CA SER A 243 -4.01 -21.98 4.34
C SER A 243 -4.69 -21.69 3.01
N LEU A 244 -4.31 -22.43 1.94
CA LEU A 244 -4.96 -22.33 0.63
C LEU A 244 -6.43 -22.75 0.68
N GLY A 245 -6.76 -23.78 1.47
CA GLY A 245 -8.14 -24.22 1.68
C GLY A 245 -9.02 -23.17 2.36
N TYR A 246 -8.44 -22.32 3.20
CA TYR A 246 -9.14 -21.16 3.78
C TYR A 246 -9.27 -19.99 2.82
N LEU A 247 -8.21 -19.69 2.05
CA LEU A 247 -8.18 -18.54 1.14
C LEU A 247 -9.18 -18.67 0.00
N GLN A 248 -9.25 -19.84 -0.65
CA GLN A 248 -10.09 -20.12 -1.82
C GLN A 248 -10.20 -18.90 -2.75
N PRO A 249 -9.09 -18.43 -3.35
CA PRO A 249 -9.08 -17.14 -4.03
C PRO A 249 -10.06 -17.10 -5.20
N GLU A 250 -10.86 -16.05 -5.27
CA GLU A 250 -11.71 -15.75 -6.41
C GLU A 250 -10.91 -14.99 -7.46
N VAL A 251 -10.84 -15.53 -8.68
CA VAL A 251 -10.02 -14.96 -9.76
C VAL A 251 -10.91 -14.21 -10.74
N HIS A 252 -10.55 -12.98 -11.04
CA HIS A 252 -11.30 -12.08 -11.91
C HIS A 252 -10.44 -11.55 -13.04
N LEU A 253 -10.92 -11.75 -14.25
CA LEU A 253 -10.35 -11.19 -15.49
C LEU A 253 -11.36 -10.26 -16.12
N ALA A 254 -11.08 -8.97 -16.16
CA ALA A 254 -11.99 -7.96 -16.70
C ALA A 254 -11.34 -7.14 -17.83
N ASP A 255 -12.15 -6.81 -18.83
CA ASP A 255 -11.77 -5.91 -19.90
C ASP A 255 -12.19 -4.48 -19.54
N GLY A 256 -11.29 -3.52 -19.68
CA GLY A 256 -11.53 -2.10 -19.43
C GLY A 256 -10.30 -1.31 -19.04
N HIS A 257 -10.53 -0.04 -18.72
CA HIS A 257 -9.47 0.79 -18.16
C HIS A 257 -9.14 0.32 -16.72
N PRO A 258 -7.88 -0.04 -16.41
CA PRO A 258 -7.53 -0.65 -15.13
C PRO A 258 -8.03 0.12 -13.91
N ALA A 259 -7.82 1.44 -13.86
CA ALA A 259 -8.24 2.24 -12.71
C ALA A 259 -9.76 2.20 -12.49
N GLU A 260 -10.56 2.33 -13.57
CA GLU A 260 -12.03 2.30 -13.48
C GLU A 260 -12.55 0.89 -13.15
N GLY A 261 -11.92 -0.13 -13.76
CA GLY A 261 -12.27 -1.53 -13.53
C GLY A 261 -12.05 -1.94 -12.08
N LEU A 262 -10.88 -1.62 -11.52
CA LEU A 262 -10.52 -1.93 -10.14
C LEU A 262 -11.43 -1.19 -9.14
N CYS A 263 -11.69 0.11 -9.34
CA CYS A 263 -12.60 0.87 -8.47
C CYS A 263 -13.99 0.26 -8.44
N ARG A 264 -14.56 -0.08 -9.62
CA ARG A 264 -15.90 -0.69 -9.71
C ARG A 264 -15.99 -2.08 -9.04
N MET A 265 -14.88 -2.83 -9.02
CA MET A 265 -14.85 -4.15 -8.36
C MET A 265 -14.64 -4.04 -6.85
N ALA A 266 -14.12 -2.92 -6.37
CA ALA A 266 -13.92 -2.65 -4.94
C ALA A 266 -15.21 -2.13 -4.25
N GLU A 267 -16.22 -1.67 -5.00
CA GLU A 267 -17.55 -1.27 -4.51
C GLU A 267 -18.45 -2.49 -4.25
#